data_0e2815d56909a06bd74b727b97c7df11
#
_entry.id   0e2815d56909a06bd74b727b97c7df11
#
_cell.length_a   1.000
_cell.length_b   1.000
_cell.length_c   1.000
_cell.angle_alpha   90.00
_cell.angle_beta   90.00
_cell.angle_gamma   90.00
#
_symmetry.space_group_name_H-M   'P 1'
#
loop_
_entity.id
_entity.type
_entity.pdbx_description
1 polymer ?
#
loop_
_entity_poly.entity_id
_entity_poly.type
_entity_poly.pdbx_seq_one_letter_code
_entity_poly.pdbx_strand_id
1 'polypeptide(L)'
;MSSGRAWISGKEPHVANPYLVCTDCHKKYPTHQKLFDSLYEFSRKSVECCPSCGAPRDLYLNLDFQLGAGDGNFRVVSAFLPEKLESWLGEEEEEVTFYPFLVMLQAADGKQFCWMPYWHVTGKEARYGQHAVCLESSQFESLMAQAHENLLQPM
;
A
#
# COMPACT_ATOMS: atom_id res chain seq x y z
N MET A 1 9.83 -19.37 14.48
CA MET A 1 8.92 -18.65 14.23
C MET A 1 9.09 -17.27 14.44
N SER A 2 9.36 -16.51 13.60
CA SER A 2 9.50 -15.17 13.83
C SER A 2 8.21 -14.50 13.54
N SER A 3 7.57 -14.12 14.48
CA SER A 3 6.49 -13.21 14.31
C SER A 3 7.03 -11.84 14.61
N GLY A 4 6.39 -10.84 14.16
CA GLY A 4 6.70 -9.50 14.58
C GLY A 4 7.87 -8.86 13.86
N ARG A 5 8.04 -9.11 12.59
CA ARG A 5 9.06 -8.41 11.83
C ARG A 5 8.56 -7.06 11.37
N ALA A 6 9.38 -6.06 11.61
CA ALA A 6 9.19 -4.76 11.01
C ALA A 6 10.26 -4.58 9.94
N TRP A 7 9.89 -4.07 8.80
CA TRP A 7 10.83 -3.81 7.72
C TRP A 7 10.81 -2.33 7.38
N ILE A 8 11.99 -1.79 7.20
CA ILE A 8 12.14 -0.42 6.75
C ILE A 8 12.90 -0.46 5.45
N SER A 9 12.28 0.04 4.39
CA SER A 9 12.89 0.04 3.08
C SER A 9 13.27 1.45 2.66
N GLY A 10 14.50 1.67 2.25
CA GLY A 10 14.94 2.93 1.67
C GLY A 10 14.69 3.03 0.18
N LYS A 11 14.09 2.02 -0.43
CA LYS A 11 13.77 1.99 -1.84
C LYS A 11 12.34 1.56 -2.04
N GLU A 12 11.74 2.01 -3.15
CA GLU A 12 10.46 1.50 -3.58
C GLU A 12 10.59 -0.01 -3.81
N PRO A 13 9.72 -0.84 -3.24
CA PRO A 13 9.81 -2.28 -3.45
C PRO A 13 9.65 -2.59 -4.93
N HIS A 14 10.42 -3.56 -5.41
CA HIS A 14 10.25 -4.01 -6.78
C HIS A 14 8.89 -4.68 -6.91
N VAL A 15 8.10 -4.23 -7.88
CA VAL A 15 6.81 -4.80 -8.16
C VAL A 15 6.82 -5.28 -9.61
N ALA A 16 6.73 -6.60 -9.78
CA ALA A 16 6.60 -7.16 -11.11
C ALA A 16 5.15 -6.99 -11.54
N ASN A 17 4.88 -5.93 -12.23
CA ASN A 17 3.56 -5.63 -12.81
C ASN A 17 2.36 -6.00 -11.93
N PRO A 18 1.81 -5.06 -11.20
CA PRO A 18 0.57 -5.31 -10.44
C PRO A 18 -0.47 -5.97 -11.34
N TYR A 19 -1.28 -6.84 -10.79
CA TYR A 19 -2.32 -7.51 -11.57
C TYR A 19 -3.61 -7.63 -10.78
N LEU A 20 -4.69 -7.81 -11.51
CA LEU A 20 -6.03 -7.93 -10.93
C LEU A 20 -6.52 -9.37 -11.15
N VAL A 21 -7.25 -9.89 -10.18
CA VAL A 21 -7.86 -11.21 -10.29
C VAL A 21 -9.34 -11.08 -9.98
N CYS A 22 -10.18 -11.55 -10.89
CA CYS A 22 -11.63 -11.54 -10.67
C CYS A 22 -11.98 -12.43 -9.49
N THR A 23 -12.81 -11.92 -8.59
CA THR A 23 -13.23 -12.66 -7.39
C THR A 23 -14.13 -13.84 -7.71
N ASP A 24 -14.77 -13.84 -8.89
CA ASP A 24 -15.71 -14.86 -9.28
C ASP A 24 -15.14 -15.83 -10.31
N CYS A 25 -14.75 -15.35 -11.47
CA CYS A 25 -14.23 -16.22 -12.53
C CYS A 25 -12.71 -16.49 -12.44
N HIS A 26 -12.02 -15.82 -11.52
CA HIS A 26 -10.58 -15.98 -11.27
C HIS A 26 -9.67 -15.64 -12.46
N LYS A 27 -10.18 -14.92 -13.45
CA LYS A 27 -9.35 -14.46 -14.54
C LYS A 27 -8.35 -13.43 -14.05
N LYS A 28 -7.11 -13.55 -14.55
CA LYS A 28 -6.02 -12.65 -14.21
C LYS A 28 -5.89 -11.57 -15.29
N TYR A 29 -5.80 -10.32 -14.85
CA TYR A 29 -5.66 -9.18 -15.74
C TYR A 29 -4.40 -8.40 -15.37
N PRO A 30 -3.35 -8.44 -16.18
CA PRO A 30 -2.15 -7.64 -15.88
C PRO A 30 -2.47 -6.16 -16.02
N THR A 31 -1.84 -5.34 -15.17
CA THR A 31 -1.92 -3.89 -15.32
C THR A 31 -0.57 -3.41 -15.81
N HIS A 32 -0.56 -2.31 -16.53
CA HIS A 32 0.68 -1.67 -16.95
C HIS A 32 0.95 -0.41 -16.12
N GLN A 33 0.22 -0.27 -15.03
CA GLN A 33 0.35 0.89 -14.17
C GLN A 33 1.51 0.75 -13.21
N LYS A 34 2.06 1.88 -12.80
CA LYS A 34 3.05 1.91 -11.74
C LYS A 34 2.38 1.61 -10.41
N LEU A 35 3.19 1.23 -9.42
CA LEU A 35 2.70 0.89 -8.10
C LEU A 35 1.84 2.00 -7.48
N PHE A 36 2.31 3.25 -7.55
CA PHE A 36 1.55 4.38 -7.02
C PHE A 36 0.15 4.47 -7.63
N ASP A 37 0.07 4.40 -8.96
CA ASP A 37 -1.21 4.54 -9.66
C ASP A 37 -2.17 3.41 -9.30
N SER A 38 -1.66 2.18 -9.19
CA SER A 38 -2.48 1.02 -8.82
C SER A 38 -3.05 1.17 -7.41
N LEU A 39 -2.23 1.60 -6.46
CA LEU A 39 -2.68 1.82 -5.09
C LEU A 39 -3.66 2.99 -4.99
N TYR A 40 -3.40 4.05 -5.74
CA TYR A 40 -4.29 5.21 -5.75
C TYR A 40 -5.68 4.83 -6.26
N GLU A 41 -5.76 4.14 -7.39
CA GLU A 41 -7.05 3.70 -7.92
C GLU A 41 -7.76 2.77 -6.95
N PHE A 42 -7.04 1.85 -6.34
CA PHE A 42 -7.62 0.91 -5.40
C PHE A 42 -8.15 1.64 -4.17
N SER A 43 -7.42 2.60 -3.64
CA SER A 43 -7.85 3.39 -2.48
C SER A 43 -9.12 4.20 -2.77
N ARG A 44 -9.31 4.60 -4.03
CA ARG A 44 -10.49 5.35 -4.46
C ARG A 44 -11.63 4.45 -4.93
N LYS A 45 -11.43 3.14 -4.87
CA LYS A 45 -12.42 2.16 -5.35
C LYS A 45 -12.82 2.42 -6.80
N SER A 46 -11.85 2.86 -7.59
CA SER A 46 -12.08 3.18 -9.00
C SER A 46 -11.65 2.06 -9.95
N VAL A 47 -11.34 0.89 -9.42
CA VAL A 47 -10.97 -0.26 -10.22
C VAL A 47 -12.22 -0.82 -10.89
N GLU A 48 -12.14 -0.97 -12.21
CA GLU A 48 -13.29 -1.47 -12.98
C GLU A 48 -13.58 -2.93 -12.66
N CYS A 49 -14.84 -3.32 -12.83
CA CYS A 49 -15.24 -4.70 -12.64
C CYS A 49 -14.70 -5.60 -13.75
N CYS A 50 -14.75 -6.91 -13.52
CA CYS A 50 -14.27 -7.88 -14.50
C CYS A 50 -15.02 -7.75 -15.82
N PRO A 51 -14.33 -7.57 -16.95
CA PRO A 51 -14.99 -7.44 -18.25
C PRO A 51 -15.67 -8.71 -18.73
N SER A 52 -15.32 -9.85 -18.13
CA SER A 52 -15.93 -11.14 -18.54
C SER A 52 -17.20 -11.44 -17.78
N CYS A 53 -17.29 -11.13 -16.51
CA CYS A 53 -18.44 -11.52 -15.68
C CYS A 53 -19.02 -10.40 -14.82
N GLY A 54 -18.38 -9.23 -14.79
CA GLY A 54 -18.87 -8.09 -14.04
C GLY A 54 -18.58 -8.11 -12.54
N ALA A 55 -17.94 -9.14 -12.02
CA ALA A 55 -17.62 -9.23 -10.60
C ALA A 55 -16.47 -8.29 -10.23
N PRO A 56 -16.34 -7.92 -8.94
CA PRO A 56 -15.20 -7.14 -8.49
C PRO A 56 -13.88 -7.87 -8.73
N ARG A 57 -12.80 -7.13 -8.76
CA ARG A 57 -11.46 -7.69 -8.91
C ARG A 57 -10.58 -7.30 -7.74
N ASP A 58 -9.76 -8.24 -7.28
CA ASP A 58 -8.77 -7.98 -6.24
C ASP A 58 -7.45 -7.55 -6.88
N LEU A 59 -6.77 -6.62 -6.24
CA LEU A 59 -5.45 -6.18 -6.65
C LEU A 59 -4.40 -7.04 -5.95
N TYR A 60 -3.47 -7.57 -6.74
CA TYR A 60 -2.33 -8.33 -6.24
C TYR A 60 -1.04 -7.63 -6.60
N LEU A 61 -0.11 -7.66 -5.66
CA LEU A 61 1.22 -7.08 -5.84
C LEU A 61 2.25 -8.16 -5.57
N ASN A 62 3.22 -8.30 -6.46
CA ASN A 62 4.37 -9.14 -6.18
C ASN A 62 5.45 -8.22 -5.64
N LEU A 63 5.60 -8.20 -4.32
CA LEU A 63 6.48 -7.26 -3.63
C LEU A 63 7.75 -7.95 -3.18
N ASP A 64 8.88 -7.33 -3.52
CA ASP A 64 10.17 -7.74 -3.01
C ASP A 64 10.69 -6.61 -2.13
N PHE A 65 10.64 -6.84 -0.82
CA PHE A 65 11.10 -5.84 0.14
C PHE A 65 12.62 -5.87 0.34
N GLN A 66 13.32 -6.75 -0.33
CA GLN A 66 14.80 -6.84 -0.33
C GLN A 66 15.46 -7.05 1.05
N LEU A 67 14.71 -7.33 2.05
CA LEU A 67 15.24 -7.55 3.38
C LEU A 67 15.01 -8.99 3.87
N GLY A 68 14.92 -9.92 2.92
CA GLY A 68 14.69 -11.33 3.24
C GLY A 68 13.33 -11.60 3.87
N ALA A 69 12.45 -10.64 3.81
CA ALA A 69 11.15 -10.74 4.43
C ALA A 69 10.11 -11.31 3.47
N GLY A 70 10.57 -12.11 2.56
CA GLY A 70 9.67 -12.80 1.65
C GLY A 70 9.28 -11.92 0.48
N ASP A 71 9.61 -12.40 -0.66
CA ASP A 71 9.06 -11.91 -1.87
C ASP A 71 7.86 -12.77 -2.09
N GLY A 72 6.83 -12.24 -2.57
CA GLY A 72 5.65 -13.06 -2.86
C GLY A 72 4.48 -12.22 -3.29
N ASN A 73 3.44 -12.91 -3.65
CA ASN A 73 2.21 -12.26 -4.06
C ASN A 73 1.40 -11.87 -2.85
N PHE A 74 1.08 -10.61 -2.77
CA PHE A 74 0.23 -10.10 -1.71
C PHE A 74 -1.06 -9.59 -2.30
N ARG A 75 -2.18 -9.98 -1.71
CA ARG A 75 -3.46 -9.41 -2.05
C ARG A 75 -3.62 -8.10 -1.29
N VAL A 76 -4.02 -7.06 -1.96
CA VAL A 76 -4.33 -5.80 -1.29
C VAL A 76 -5.74 -5.92 -0.73
N VAL A 77 -5.82 -6.00 0.60
CA VAL A 77 -7.11 -6.10 1.28
C VAL A 77 -7.80 -4.74 1.28
N SER A 78 -7.03 -3.70 1.58
CA SER A 78 -7.53 -2.33 1.57
C SER A 78 -6.36 -1.37 1.46
N ALA A 79 -6.64 -0.18 0.96
CA ALA A 79 -5.66 0.89 0.87
C ALA A 79 -6.37 2.19 1.21
N PHE A 80 -5.74 3.00 2.04
CA PHE A 80 -6.34 4.23 2.53
C PHE A 80 -5.39 5.40 2.35
N LEU A 81 -5.96 6.56 2.11
CA LEU A 81 -5.28 7.85 2.14
C LEU A 81 -6.04 8.77 3.08
N PRO A 82 -5.38 9.78 3.67
CA PRO A 82 -6.11 10.78 4.44
C PRO A 82 -7.12 11.50 3.56
N GLU A 83 -8.20 11.98 4.17
CA GLU A 83 -9.20 12.75 3.43
C GLU A 83 -8.62 14.01 2.82
N LYS A 84 -7.69 14.62 3.53
CA LYS A 84 -7.02 15.83 3.07
C LYS A 84 -5.53 15.57 2.95
N LEU A 85 -4.99 15.79 1.77
CA LEU A 85 -3.58 15.63 1.51
C LEU A 85 -2.84 16.95 1.73
N GLU A 86 -1.62 16.86 2.27
CA GLU A 86 -0.77 18.01 2.48
C GLU A 86 0.00 18.36 1.20
N SER A 87 0.13 19.63 0.91
CA SER A 87 0.91 20.11 -0.23
C SER A 87 1.74 21.31 0.18
N TRP A 88 2.86 21.49 -0.49
CA TRP A 88 3.75 22.63 -0.26
C TRP A 88 4.53 22.95 -1.53
N LEU A 89 5.24 24.07 -1.55
CA LEU A 89 6.12 24.42 -2.65
C LEU A 89 7.50 23.79 -2.40
N GLY A 90 7.97 23.04 -3.37
CA GLY A 90 9.31 22.45 -3.33
C GLY A 90 10.39 23.44 -3.72
N GLU A 91 11.63 22.94 -3.77
CA GLU A 91 12.80 23.79 -4.06
C GLU A 91 12.76 24.46 -5.43
N GLU A 92 12.12 23.82 -6.40
CA GLU A 92 11.99 24.38 -7.75
C GLU A 92 10.67 25.11 -7.96
N GLU A 93 10.08 25.58 -6.87
CA GLU A 93 8.79 26.27 -6.87
C GLU A 93 7.64 25.46 -7.49
N GLU A 94 7.77 24.14 -7.47
CA GLU A 94 6.71 23.25 -7.92
C GLU A 94 5.87 22.79 -6.74
N GLU A 95 4.60 22.58 -6.96
CA GLU A 95 3.73 22.04 -5.92
C GLU A 95 4.02 20.56 -5.69
N VAL A 96 4.30 20.21 -4.45
CA VAL A 96 4.53 18.82 -4.02
C VAL A 96 3.37 18.39 -3.16
N THR A 97 2.74 17.27 -3.49
CA THR A 97 1.67 16.69 -2.68
C THR A 97 2.16 15.39 -2.04
N PHE A 98 1.87 15.25 -0.76
CA PHE A 98 2.28 14.09 0.03
C PHE A 98 1.15 13.07 0.07
N TYR A 99 1.47 11.82 -0.31
CA TYR A 99 0.52 10.71 -0.34
C TYR A 99 0.95 9.63 0.63
N PRO A 100 0.54 9.69 1.90
CA PRO A 100 0.86 8.63 2.87
C PRO A 100 -0.23 7.57 2.84
N PHE A 101 0.09 6.41 2.27
CA PHE A 101 -0.86 5.30 2.22
C PHE A 101 -0.80 4.45 3.47
N LEU A 102 -1.93 3.87 3.82
CA LEU A 102 -1.99 2.74 4.73
C LEU A 102 -2.54 1.58 3.92
N VAL A 103 -1.74 0.57 3.69
CA VAL A 103 -2.09 -0.57 2.84
C VAL A 103 -2.13 -1.84 3.67
N MET A 104 -3.27 -2.53 3.66
CA MET A 104 -3.40 -3.81 4.33
C MET A 104 -3.16 -4.90 3.29
N LEU A 105 -2.16 -5.76 3.54
CA LEU A 105 -1.76 -6.82 2.64
C LEU A 105 -2.04 -8.19 3.25
N GLN A 106 -2.34 -9.16 2.41
CA GLN A 106 -2.46 -10.55 2.84
C GLN A 106 -1.55 -11.42 1.99
N ALA A 107 -0.67 -12.17 2.66
CA ALA A 107 0.22 -13.11 2.01
C ALA A 107 -0.51 -14.41 1.67
N ALA A 108 0.11 -15.26 0.86
CA ALA A 108 -0.48 -16.52 0.44
C ALA A 108 -0.79 -17.47 1.60
N ASP A 109 -0.04 -17.38 2.70
CA ASP A 109 -0.28 -18.20 3.89
C ASP A 109 -1.37 -17.62 4.79
N GLY A 110 -2.00 -16.52 4.39
CA GLY A 110 -3.04 -15.86 5.16
C GLY A 110 -2.54 -14.81 6.14
N LYS A 111 -1.23 -14.70 6.34
CA LYS A 111 -0.66 -13.71 7.24
C LYS A 111 -0.92 -12.30 6.71
N GLN A 112 -1.28 -11.38 7.59
CA GLN A 112 -1.60 -10.01 7.21
C GLN A 112 -0.54 -9.04 7.66
N PHE A 113 -0.33 -8.02 6.84
CA PHE A 113 0.65 -6.97 7.08
C PHE A 113 0.04 -5.61 6.86
N CYS A 114 0.54 -4.64 7.60
CA CYS A 114 0.21 -3.25 7.41
C CYS A 114 1.45 -2.57 6.84
N TRP A 115 1.34 -2.04 5.64
CA TRP A 115 2.44 -1.39 4.94
C TRP A 115 2.08 0.09 4.78
N MET A 116 3.03 0.95 5.11
CA MET A 116 2.81 2.40 5.09
C MET A 116 3.75 3.07 4.09
N PRO A 117 3.57 2.83 2.79
CA PRO A 117 4.37 3.51 1.78
C PRO A 117 3.87 4.93 1.59
N TYR A 118 4.77 5.81 1.18
CA TYR A 118 4.37 7.17 0.86
C TYR A 118 5.13 7.69 -0.35
N TRP A 119 4.49 8.60 -1.04
CA TRP A 119 5.07 9.24 -2.21
C TRP A 119 4.96 10.74 -2.10
N HIS A 120 5.94 11.40 -2.68
CA HIS A 120 5.88 12.83 -2.94
C HIS A 120 5.58 12.98 -4.43
N VAL A 121 4.48 13.63 -4.76
CA VAL A 121 4.02 13.74 -6.13
C VAL A 121 4.08 15.18 -6.59
N THR A 122 4.80 15.41 -7.69
CA THR A 122 4.81 16.68 -8.40
C THR A 122 3.95 16.51 -9.66
N GLY A 123 3.75 17.56 -10.43
CA GLY A 123 3.01 17.43 -11.67
C GLY A 123 3.62 16.47 -12.69
N LYS A 124 4.87 16.07 -12.48
CA LYS A 124 5.61 15.24 -13.44
C LYS A 124 5.84 13.82 -12.99
N GLU A 125 5.99 13.60 -11.69
CA GLU A 125 6.34 12.26 -11.22
C GLU A 125 5.94 12.02 -9.77
N ALA A 126 5.82 10.75 -9.41
CA ALA A 126 5.63 10.30 -8.04
C ALA A 126 6.95 9.68 -7.56
N ARG A 127 7.50 10.19 -6.47
CA ARG A 127 8.74 9.67 -5.88
C ARG A 127 8.44 8.94 -4.59
N TYR A 128 8.87 7.70 -4.52
CA TYR A 128 8.69 6.87 -3.34
C TYR A 128 9.50 7.44 -2.17
N GLY A 129 8.86 7.48 -1.01
CA GLY A 129 9.51 7.96 0.20
C GLY A 129 10.49 6.93 0.75
N GLN A 130 11.50 7.45 1.48
CA GLN A 130 12.53 6.62 2.03
C GLN A 130 12.13 6.10 3.38
N HIS A 131 11.96 5.24 3.95
CA HIS A 131 11.60 4.78 5.30
C HIS A 131 10.16 4.29 5.44
N ALA A 132 9.62 3.76 4.36
CA ALA A 132 8.33 3.09 4.46
C ALA A 132 8.44 1.85 5.36
N VAL A 133 7.47 1.68 6.23
CA VAL A 133 7.46 0.61 7.24
C VAL A 133 6.41 -0.44 6.88
N CYS A 134 6.75 -1.71 7.09
CA CYS A 134 5.80 -2.81 6.97
C CYS A 134 5.80 -3.61 8.26
N LEU A 135 4.64 -3.78 8.87
CA LEU A 135 4.45 -4.48 10.14
C LEU A 135 3.45 -5.60 9.96
N GLU A 136 3.57 -6.64 10.77
CA GLU A 136 2.46 -7.58 10.88
C GLU A 136 1.26 -6.85 11.48
N SER A 137 0.05 -7.19 11.06
CA SER A 137 -1.15 -6.50 11.51
C SER A 137 -1.33 -6.51 13.02
N SER A 138 -0.96 -7.60 13.68
CA SER A 138 -1.03 -7.69 15.13
C SER A 138 -0.14 -6.65 15.82
N GLN A 139 1.03 -6.38 15.28
CA GLN A 139 1.92 -5.35 15.81
C GLN A 139 1.33 -3.96 15.61
N PHE A 140 0.79 -3.72 14.41
CA PHE A 140 0.17 -2.44 14.10
C PHE A 140 -1.02 -2.18 15.04
N GLU A 141 -1.87 -3.18 15.23
CA GLU A 141 -3.02 -3.06 16.14
C GLU A 141 -2.58 -2.75 17.57
N SER A 142 -1.53 -3.42 18.05
CA SER A 142 -0.99 -3.16 19.39
C SER A 142 -0.49 -1.73 19.55
N LEU A 143 0.25 -1.23 18.54
CA LEU A 143 0.75 0.14 18.56
C LEU A 143 -0.39 1.15 18.50
N MET A 144 -1.39 0.91 17.67
CA MET A 144 -2.53 1.81 17.55
C MET A 144 -3.37 1.84 18.81
N ALA A 145 -3.54 0.71 19.49
CA ALA A 145 -4.25 0.66 20.75
C ALA A 145 -3.54 1.51 21.82
N GLN A 146 -2.22 1.40 21.90
CA GLN A 146 -1.44 2.19 22.84
C GLN A 146 -1.51 3.69 22.52
N ALA A 147 -1.41 4.04 21.25
CA ALA A 147 -1.52 5.42 20.81
C ALA A 147 -2.90 5.99 21.11
N HIS A 148 -3.94 5.20 20.88
CA HIS A 148 -5.31 5.61 21.12
C HIS A 148 -5.55 5.91 22.61
N GLU A 149 -5.06 5.05 23.49
CA GLU A 149 -5.16 5.29 24.93
C GLU A 149 -4.54 6.62 25.33
N ASN A 150 -3.35 6.90 24.80
CA ASN A 150 -2.66 8.14 25.11
C ASN A 150 -3.35 9.38 24.54
N LEU A 151 -3.99 9.27 23.40
CA LEU A 151 -4.71 10.39 22.81
C LEU A 151 -5.98 10.75 23.58
N LEU A 152 -6.55 9.81 24.32
CA LEU A 152 -7.75 10.04 25.09
C LEU A 152 -7.48 10.59 26.48
N GLN A 153 -6.23 10.60 26.92
CA GLN A 153 -5.88 11.14 28.22
C GLN A 153 -5.67 12.65 28.13
N PRO A 154 -6.24 13.42 29.05
CA PRO A 154 -5.99 14.87 29.02
C PRO A 154 -4.55 15.14 29.40
N MET A 155 -3.98 16.09 28.72
CA MET A 155 -2.60 16.51 28.97
C MET A 155 -2.55 17.49 30.10
#